data_41ebe7f5c64c9659d9d8e4648c90b6a1
#
_entry.id   41ebe7f5c64c9659d9d8e4648c90b6a1
#
_cell.length_a   1.000
_cell.length_b   1.000
_cell.length_c   1.000
_cell.angle_alpha   90.00
_cell.angle_beta   90.00
_cell.angle_gamma   90.00
#
_symmetry.space_group_name_H-M   'P 1'
#
loop_
_entity.id
_entity.type
_entity.pdbx_description
1 polymer ?
#
loop_
_entity_poly.entity_id
_entity_poly.type
_entity_poly.pdbx_seq_one_letter_code
_entity_poly.pdbx_strand_id
1 'polypeptide(L)'
;EDLRTALRIESATDVRVINRYDAEEISEENFLRSVPTVFSEPPVDDTYDELPDFGKNKRVFAVEFLPGQFDQRADSAAQCIQMLCQGDRPVVKYAKIYVLSGNISNEEFARIKHYLINAVEARECGLEKYDTLKIKYDIPTEVVTLDGFLELDEKGLADFVKKYGLAMDNDDIKFCQDYFKSENKCPTITEIRMIDTYWSDHCRHTTFGTVIDSAKIDAPYIADTYKEYKIHREELGRGNKPVCLMDIATLAAKKLKKDGLLPDLDESEEINACSVKITVDNNGKDEQWLLMFKNETHNHPTEIEPFGGAATCLGGAIRDPLSGRSFVYQAMRVTGASDPLLPVDKTIPGKLPPRKITTTAAAGCSSYGNQIGL
;
A
#
# COMPACT_ATOMS: atom_id res chain seq x y z
N GLU A 1 24.95 -0.63 1.51
CA GLU A 1 24.88 0.76 0.99
C GLU A 1 24.06 1.65 1.93
N ASP A 2 22.80 1.32 2.23
CA ASP A 2 21.89 2.15 3.04
C ASP A 2 22.42 2.43 4.45
N LEU A 3 23.10 1.48 5.08
CA LEU A 3 23.70 1.70 6.40
C LEU A 3 24.71 2.87 6.39
N ARG A 4 25.49 2.98 5.31
CA ARG A 4 26.51 4.03 5.17
C ARG A 4 25.92 5.34 4.67
N THR A 5 25.04 5.28 3.65
CA THR A 5 24.53 6.48 2.99
C THR A 5 23.37 7.13 3.72
N ALA A 6 22.37 6.33 4.15
CA ALA A 6 21.16 6.83 4.82
C ALA A 6 21.34 6.94 6.34
N LEU A 7 21.90 5.91 7.00
CA LEU A 7 22.09 5.89 8.46
C LEU A 7 23.44 6.48 8.91
N ARG A 8 24.39 6.67 7.98
CA ARG A 8 25.77 7.15 8.28
C ARG A 8 26.46 6.28 9.33
N ILE A 9 26.27 4.96 9.23
CA ILE A 9 26.92 3.96 10.10
C ILE A 9 28.08 3.35 9.34
N GLU A 10 29.29 3.74 9.69
CA GLU A 10 30.52 3.26 9.07
C GLU A 10 31.10 2.02 9.80
N SER A 11 30.68 1.79 11.04
CA SER A 11 31.09 0.67 11.87
C SER A 11 30.65 -0.69 11.32
N ALA A 12 29.59 -0.72 10.50
CA ALA A 12 29.15 -1.91 9.79
C ALA A 12 30.02 -2.14 8.55
N THR A 13 30.84 -3.19 8.57
CA THR A 13 31.78 -3.53 7.50
C THR A 13 31.18 -4.43 6.43
N ASP A 14 30.28 -5.33 6.83
CA ASP A 14 29.60 -6.25 5.93
C ASP A 14 28.18 -6.59 6.44
N VAL A 15 27.29 -6.95 5.51
CA VAL A 15 25.93 -7.38 5.78
C VAL A 15 25.64 -8.62 4.97
N ARG A 16 25.30 -9.71 5.65
CA ARG A 16 24.78 -10.92 5.03
C ARG A 16 23.29 -11.05 5.34
N VAL A 17 22.49 -11.37 4.34
CA VAL A 17 21.06 -11.65 4.49
C VAL A 17 20.83 -13.13 4.19
N ILE A 18 20.16 -13.82 5.10
CA ILE A 18 19.82 -15.24 4.97
C ILE A 18 18.30 -15.35 4.93
N ASN A 19 17.78 -16.08 3.95
CA ASN A 19 16.38 -16.43 3.85
C ASN A 19 16.14 -17.67 4.71
N ARG A 20 15.28 -17.57 5.72
CA ARG A 20 14.87 -18.69 6.57
C ARG A 20 13.49 -19.13 6.17
N TYR A 21 13.34 -20.43 5.97
CA TYR A 21 12.05 -21.08 5.75
C TYR A 21 11.83 -22.09 6.87
N ASP A 22 10.71 -22.02 7.55
CA ASP A 22 10.26 -23.02 8.48
C ASP A 22 9.02 -23.69 7.87
N ALA A 23 9.03 -25.02 7.79
CA ALA A 23 7.96 -25.80 7.20
C ALA A 23 7.40 -26.81 8.20
N GLU A 24 6.08 -26.93 8.27
CA GLU A 24 5.35 -27.89 9.11
C GLU A 24 4.32 -28.61 8.23
N GLU A 25 3.91 -29.81 8.62
CA GLU A 25 2.96 -30.67 7.88
C GLU A 25 3.53 -31.13 6.52
N ILE A 26 4.81 -31.42 6.48
CA ILE A 26 5.55 -31.95 5.33
C ILE A 26 6.36 -33.17 5.75
N SER A 27 6.44 -34.20 4.90
CA SER A 27 7.32 -35.34 5.16
C SER A 27 8.79 -34.94 4.94
N GLU A 28 9.71 -35.63 5.62
CA GLU A 28 11.14 -35.41 5.46
C GLU A 28 11.59 -35.58 4.00
N GLU A 29 11.10 -36.59 3.31
CA GLU A 29 11.37 -36.81 1.89
C GLU A 29 10.96 -35.62 1.02
N ASN A 30 9.73 -35.12 1.21
CA ASN A 30 9.21 -33.98 0.48
C ASN A 30 9.94 -32.68 0.83
N PHE A 31 10.33 -32.52 2.11
CA PHE A 31 11.12 -31.38 2.53
C PHE A 31 12.51 -31.38 1.83
N LEU A 32 13.25 -32.49 1.90
CA LEU A 32 14.55 -32.63 1.25
C LEU A 32 14.48 -32.39 -0.28
N ARG A 33 13.41 -32.88 -0.92
CA ARG A 33 13.15 -32.62 -2.33
C ARG A 33 12.89 -31.15 -2.64
N SER A 34 12.28 -30.43 -1.69
CA SER A 34 11.93 -29.01 -1.84
C SER A 34 13.12 -28.08 -1.63
N VAL A 35 14.17 -28.50 -0.91
CA VAL A 35 15.33 -27.65 -0.65
C VAL A 35 15.95 -27.13 -1.95
N PRO A 36 16.37 -27.96 -2.94
CA PRO A 36 17.02 -27.49 -4.17
C PRO A 36 16.06 -26.92 -5.23
N THR A 37 14.73 -27.04 -5.02
CA THR A 37 13.74 -26.69 -6.06
C THR A 37 12.81 -25.56 -5.67
N VAL A 38 12.60 -25.34 -4.38
CA VAL A 38 11.65 -24.32 -3.84
C VAL A 38 12.34 -23.33 -2.92
N PHE A 39 13.22 -23.83 -2.04
CA PHE A 39 13.83 -22.98 -1.00
C PHE A 39 15.16 -22.36 -1.42
N SER A 40 15.79 -22.87 -2.48
CA SER A 40 17.09 -22.39 -2.97
C SER A 40 17.25 -22.51 -4.46
N GLU A 41 18.24 -21.77 -4.99
CA GLU A 41 18.77 -21.90 -6.33
C GLU A 41 20.21 -22.46 -6.22
N PRO A 42 20.41 -23.77 -6.38
CA PRO A 42 21.69 -24.43 -6.11
C PRO A 42 22.94 -23.80 -6.77
N PRO A 43 22.85 -23.16 -7.96
CA PRO A 43 24.00 -22.50 -8.57
C PRO A 43 24.48 -21.23 -7.85
N VAL A 44 23.64 -20.62 -7.00
CA VAL A 44 23.91 -19.30 -6.37
C VAL A 44 23.68 -19.27 -4.88
N ASP A 45 22.96 -20.25 -4.32
CA ASP A 45 22.62 -20.31 -2.90
C ASP A 45 23.39 -21.41 -2.17
N ASP A 46 23.89 -21.06 -1.00
CA ASP A 46 24.31 -22.04 0.03
C ASP A 46 23.12 -22.34 0.95
N THR A 47 22.86 -23.62 1.23
CA THR A 47 21.79 -24.05 2.13
C THR A 47 22.34 -24.57 3.44
N TYR A 48 21.59 -24.33 4.53
CA TYR A 48 21.95 -24.73 5.89
C TYR A 48 20.71 -25.32 6.58
N ASP A 49 20.85 -26.49 7.21
CA ASP A 49 19.77 -27.10 8.00
C ASP A 49 19.59 -26.41 9.34
N GLU A 50 20.66 -25.85 9.87
CA GLU A 50 20.72 -25.10 11.11
C GLU A 50 21.36 -23.74 10.89
N LEU A 51 21.04 -22.78 11.75
CA LEU A 51 21.67 -21.47 11.69
C LEU A 51 23.18 -21.60 11.92
N PRO A 52 24.02 -21.16 10.96
CA PRO A 52 25.47 -21.25 11.12
C PRO A 52 25.96 -20.43 12.31
N ASP A 53 27.05 -20.86 12.93
CA ASP A 53 27.78 -20.02 13.89
C ASP A 53 28.53 -18.90 13.14
N PHE A 54 28.12 -17.68 13.38
CA PHE A 54 28.72 -16.49 12.74
C PHE A 54 29.90 -15.92 13.52
N GLY A 55 30.23 -16.51 14.70
CA GLY A 55 31.31 -16.05 15.57
C GLY A 55 30.98 -14.83 16.44
N LYS A 56 31.88 -14.49 17.36
CA LYS A 56 31.64 -13.56 18.50
C LYS A 56 31.47 -12.07 18.11
N ASN A 57 31.88 -11.66 16.91
CA ASN A 57 31.89 -10.25 16.50
C ASN A 57 30.80 -9.94 15.47
N LYS A 58 29.67 -10.61 15.55
CA LYS A 58 28.50 -10.40 14.66
C LYS A 58 27.28 -9.98 15.47
N ARG A 59 26.49 -9.10 14.89
CA ARG A 59 25.15 -8.77 15.36
C ARG A 59 24.15 -9.46 14.46
N VAL A 60 23.26 -10.27 15.04
CA VAL A 60 22.28 -11.07 14.28
C VAL A 60 20.88 -10.76 14.80
N PHE A 61 19.94 -10.60 13.90
CA PHE A 61 18.52 -10.53 14.22
C PHE A 61 17.70 -11.05 13.05
N ALA A 62 16.48 -11.50 13.30
CA ALA A 62 15.57 -11.99 12.30
C ALA A 62 14.30 -11.13 12.24
N VAL A 63 13.72 -11.03 11.06
CA VAL A 63 12.50 -10.24 10.78
C VAL A 63 11.51 -11.12 10.05
N GLU A 64 10.29 -11.21 10.57
CA GLU A 64 9.15 -11.89 9.97
C GLU A 64 7.97 -10.92 9.76
N PHE A 65 7.03 -11.26 8.90
CA PHE A 65 5.77 -10.52 8.77
C PHE A 65 4.92 -10.66 10.03
N LEU A 66 4.15 -9.60 10.33
CA LEU A 66 3.16 -9.65 11.40
C LEU A 66 2.09 -10.72 11.13
N PRO A 67 1.54 -11.34 12.18
CA PRO A 67 0.38 -12.21 12.03
C PRO A 67 -0.77 -11.47 11.33
N GLY A 68 -1.34 -12.08 10.29
CA GLY A 68 -2.40 -11.49 9.48
C GLY A 68 -1.88 -10.71 8.25
N GLN A 69 -0.60 -10.42 8.16
CA GLN A 69 0.01 -9.92 6.93
C GLN A 69 0.25 -11.07 5.94
N PHE A 70 0.05 -10.78 4.65
CA PHE A 70 0.28 -11.76 3.60
C PHE A 70 1.77 -11.90 3.30
N ASP A 71 2.33 -13.06 3.64
CA ASP A 71 3.70 -13.42 3.30
C ASP A 71 3.72 -14.13 1.94
N GLN A 72 3.95 -13.35 0.89
CA GLN A 72 3.97 -13.84 -0.47
C GLN A 72 5.03 -14.93 -0.70
N ARG A 73 6.20 -14.82 -0.05
CA ARG A 73 7.29 -15.79 -0.25
C ARG A 73 6.97 -17.11 0.43
N ALA A 74 6.43 -17.09 1.63
CA ALA A 74 5.95 -18.28 2.32
C ALA A 74 4.79 -18.94 1.57
N ASP A 75 3.83 -18.15 1.09
CA ASP A 75 2.68 -18.61 0.33
C ASP A 75 3.09 -19.27 -0.98
N SER A 76 3.95 -18.64 -1.75
CA SER A 76 4.48 -19.20 -3.00
C SER A 76 5.28 -20.48 -2.77
N ALA A 77 6.09 -20.53 -1.72
CA ALA A 77 6.83 -21.74 -1.35
C ALA A 77 5.87 -22.91 -1.03
N ALA A 78 4.84 -22.65 -0.22
CA ALA A 78 3.83 -23.67 0.11
C ALA A 78 3.08 -24.18 -1.13
N GLN A 79 2.74 -23.30 -2.08
CA GLN A 79 2.13 -23.69 -3.36
C GLN A 79 3.07 -24.51 -4.23
N CYS A 80 4.32 -24.11 -4.35
CA CYS A 80 5.32 -24.85 -5.13
C CYS A 80 5.56 -26.24 -4.56
N ILE A 81 5.61 -26.38 -3.23
CA ILE A 81 5.73 -27.69 -2.57
C ILE A 81 4.51 -28.55 -2.86
N GLN A 82 3.30 -28.01 -2.75
CA GLN A 82 2.08 -28.74 -3.08
C GLN A 82 2.08 -29.26 -4.51
N MET A 83 2.49 -28.44 -5.46
CA MET A 83 2.60 -28.84 -6.87
C MET A 83 3.70 -29.89 -7.09
N LEU A 84 4.87 -29.72 -6.47
CA LEU A 84 6.00 -30.62 -6.60
C LEU A 84 5.71 -32.01 -6.02
N CYS A 85 5.01 -32.06 -4.89
CA CYS A 85 4.76 -33.29 -4.14
C CYS A 85 3.39 -33.91 -4.44
N GLN A 86 2.51 -33.18 -5.13
CA GLN A 86 1.13 -33.59 -5.45
C GLN A 86 0.33 -34.04 -4.20
N GLY A 87 0.54 -33.36 -3.09
CA GLY A 87 -0.05 -33.64 -1.78
C GLY A 87 -0.75 -32.45 -1.16
N ASP A 88 -0.96 -32.53 0.15
CA ASP A 88 -1.51 -31.42 0.92
C ASP A 88 -0.55 -30.26 0.96
N ARG A 89 -1.11 -29.07 1.09
CA ARG A 89 -0.33 -27.84 1.17
C ARG A 89 0.29 -27.70 2.55
N PRO A 90 1.62 -27.65 2.69
CA PRO A 90 2.27 -27.49 3.98
C PRO A 90 2.08 -26.07 4.54
N VAL A 91 2.27 -25.93 5.84
CA VAL A 91 2.40 -24.62 6.48
C VAL A 91 3.85 -24.17 6.34
N VAL A 92 4.06 -23.00 5.74
CA VAL A 92 5.38 -22.40 5.59
C VAL A 92 5.40 -21.02 6.21
N LYS A 93 6.45 -20.69 6.93
CA LYS A 93 6.80 -19.34 7.36
C LYS A 93 8.14 -18.92 6.77
N TYR A 94 8.28 -17.64 6.56
CA TYR A 94 9.49 -17.05 6.04
C TYR A 94 9.99 -15.93 6.96
N ALA A 95 11.30 -15.85 7.15
CA ALA A 95 11.95 -14.76 7.84
C ALA A 95 13.27 -14.39 7.15
N LYS A 96 13.65 -13.12 7.25
CA LYS A 96 14.97 -12.63 6.85
C LYS A 96 15.87 -12.56 8.08
N ILE A 97 17.02 -13.21 8.03
CA ILE A 97 18.05 -13.10 9.07
C ILE A 97 19.13 -12.15 8.57
N TYR A 98 19.38 -11.11 9.33
CA TYR A 98 20.43 -10.13 9.06
C TYR A 98 21.62 -10.41 9.93
N VAL A 99 22.78 -10.64 9.31
CA VAL A 99 24.07 -10.86 9.98
C VAL A 99 24.95 -9.66 9.68
N LEU A 100 25.20 -8.85 10.68
CA LEU A 100 25.98 -7.62 10.57
C LEU A 100 27.38 -7.83 11.11
N SER A 101 28.40 -7.49 10.33
CA SER A 101 29.81 -7.53 10.71
C SER A 101 30.30 -6.14 11.07
N GLY A 102 31.23 -6.06 12.01
CA GLY A 102 31.86 -4.81 12.40
C GLY A 102 31.68 -4.48 13.88
N ASN A 103 32.27 -3.38 14.32
CA ASN A 103 32.20 -2.94 15.73
C ASN A 103 30.97 -2.05 15.96
N ILE A 104 29.78 -2.64 15.76
CA ILE A 104 28.49 -1.95 15.81
C ILE A 104 28.04 -1.76 17.25
N SER A 105 27.88 -0.55 17.72
CA SER A 105 27.37 -0.21 19.05
C SER A 105 25.92 -0.65 19.24
N ASN A 106 25.46 -0.70 20.49
CA ASN A 106 24.05 -1.03 20.78
C ASN A 106 23.09 0.03 20.21
N GLU A 107 23.47 1.29 20.21
CA GLU A 107 22.68 2.39 19.65
C GLU A 107 22.58 2.29 18.13
N GLU A 108 23.71 2.07 17.46
CA GLU A 108 23.72 1.85 15.99
C GLU A 108 22.90 0.62 15.61
N PHE A 109 23.00 -0.47 16.38
CA PHE A 109 22.21 -1.67 16.14
C PHE A 109 20.71 -1.44 16.29
N ALA A 110 20.28 -0.67 17.30
CA ALA A 110 18.89 -0.29 17.48
C ALA A 110 18.40 0.59 16.30
N ARG A 111 19.21 1.54 15.82
CA ARG A 111 18.91 2.36 14.65
C ARG A 111 18.79 1.53 13.37
N ILE A 112 19.65 0.53 13.19
CA ILE A 112 19.58 -0.40 12.05
C ILE A 112 18.27 -1.19 12.08
N LYS A 113 17.90 -1.76 13.24
CA LYS A 113 16.62 -2.47 13.38
C LYS A 113 15.45 -1.57 13.08
N HIS A 114 15.41 -0.37 13.65
CA HIS A 114 14.35 0.60 13.42
C HIS A 114 14.22 0.98 11.93
N TYR A 115 15.32 1.09 11.21
CA TYR A 115 15.30 1.36 9.76
C TYR A 115 14.83 0.16 8.95
N LEU A 116 15.24 -1.06 9.30
CA LEU A 116 14.92 -2.26 8.52
C LEU A 116 13.52 -2.80 8.78
N ILE A 117 13.01 -2.69 10.01
CA ILE A 117 11.71 -3.21 10.42
C ILE A 117 10.65 -2.11 10.25
N ASN A 118 9.72 -2.32 9.33
CA ASN A 118 8.51 -1.51 9.27
C ASN A 118 7.47 -2.11 10.23
N ALA A 119 7.18 -1.43 11.32
CA ALA A 119 6.32 -1.94 12.40
C ALA A 119 4.86 -2.18 12.00
N VAL A 120 4.41 -1.69 10.85
CA VAL A 120 3.07 -1.97 10.31
C VAL A 120 2.98 -3.27 9.52
N GLU A 121 4.09 -3.81 9.06
CA GLU A 121 4.11 -5.04 8.25
C GLU A 121 4.93 -6.18 8.89
N ALA A 122 5.94 -5.83 9.70
CA ALA A 122 6.95 -6.78 10.16
C ALA A 122 7.35 -6.54 11.61
N ARG A 123 7.93 -7.57 12.21
CA ARG A 123 8.49 -7.54 13.56
C ARG A 123 9.80 -8.31 13.64
N GLU A 124 10.56 -8.04 14.69
CA GLU A 124 11.67 -8.92 15.06
C GLU A 124 11.12 -10.26 15.55
N CYS A 125 11.74 -11.36 15.14
CA CYS A 125 11.43 -12.71 15.62
C CYS A 125 12.64 -13.41 16.19
N GLY A 126 12.43 -14.52 16.90
CA GLY A 126 13.48 -15.35 17.45
C GLY A 126 14.30 -16.06 16.37
N LEU A 127 15.53 -16.43 16.74
CA LEU A 127 16.42 -17.23 15.89
C LEU A 127 16.19 -18.73 16.09
N GLU A 128 15.52 -19.10 17.17
CA GLU A 128 15.23 -20.47 17.53
C GLU A 128 14.20 -21.09 16.58
N LYS A 129 14.25 -22.43 16.43
CA LYS A 129 13.20 -23.17 15.72
C LYS A 129 11.89 -23.06 16.45
N TYR A 130 10.81 -22.99 15.70
CA TYR A 130 9.47 -22.99 16.26
C TYR A 130 9.03 -24.43 16.61
N ASP A 131 8.37 -24.61 17.75
CA ASP A 131 7.72 -25.87 18.11
C ASP A 131 6.52 -26.16 17.18
N THR A 132 5.84 -25.13 16.72
CA THR A 132 4.77 -25.16 15.72
C THR A 132 4.65 -23.84 14.99
N LEU A 133 4.29 -23.89 13.72
CA LEU A 133 4.02 -22.71 12.90
C LEU A 133 2.56 -22.25 12.99
N LYS A 134 1.70 -23.06 13.64
CA LYS A 134 0.29 -22.74 13.82
C LYS A 134 0.13 -21.64 14.86
N ILE A 135 -0.43 -20.52 14.41
CA ILE A 135 -0.73 -19.39 15.29
C ILE A 135 -2.10 -19.64 15.93
N LYS A 136 -2.13 -19.69 17.27
CA LYS A 136 -3.39 -19.65 18.00
C LYS A 136 -3.83 -18.21 18.13
N TYR A 137 -4.95 -17.89 17.52
CA TYR A 137 -5.58 -16.57 17.67
C TYR A 137 -6.61 -16.64 18.78
N ASP A 138 -6.64 -15.61 19.61
CA ASP A 138 -7.77 -15.38 20.51
C ASP A 138 -8.87 -14.73 19.66
N ILE A 139 -9.81 -15.58 19.22
CA ILE A 139 -10.90 -15.15 18.34
C ILE A 139 -12.00 -14.58 19.22
N PRO A 140 -12.33 -13.29 19.10
CA PRO A 140 -13.44 -12.69 19.82
C PRO A 140 -14.75 -13.42 19.48
N THR A 141 -15.43 -13.94 20.46
CA THR A 141 -16.72 -14.61 20.29
C THR A 141 -17.91 -13.67 20.44
N GLU A 142 -17.67 -12.46 20.94
CA GLU A 142 -18.69 -11.45 21.19
C GLU A 142 -18.26 -10.09 20.61
N VAL A 143 -19.25 -9.33 20.15
CA VAL A 143 -19.04 -7.96 19.68
C VAL A 143 -19.38 -7.00 20.83
N VAL A 144 -18.42 -6.19 21.24
CA VAL A 144 -18.58 -5.24 22.33
C VAL A 144 -19.56 -4.14 21.96
N THR A 145 -20.64 -4.01 22.74
CA THR A 145 -21.54 -2.84 22.70
C THR A 145 -20.92 -1.69 23.48
N LEU A 146 -21.03 -0.49 22.96
CA LEU A 146 -20.43 0.71 23.52
C LEU A 146 -21.42 1.40 24.50
N ASP A 147 -21.65 0.77 25.64
CA ASP A 147 -22.51 1.33 26.66
C ASP A 147 -22.00 2.71 27.12
N GLY A 148 -22.90 3.68 27.24
CA GLY A 148 -22.54 5.05 27.57
C GLY A 148 -22.09 5.93 26.41
N PHE A 149 -21.99 5.40 25.18
CA PHE A 149 -21.63 6.20 24.01
C PHE A 149 -22.64 7.33 23.72
N LEU A 150 -23.92 7.05 23.92
CA LEU A 150 -24.99 8.01 23.65
C LEU A 150 -24.98 9.21 24.63
N GLU A 151 -24.42 9.04 25.81
CA GLU A 151 -24.36 10.03 26.88
C GLU A 151 -23.06 10.87 26.86
N LEU A 152 -22.11 10.56 25.96
CA LEU A 152 -20.87 11.31 25.89
C LEU A 152 -21.13 12.77 25.51
N ASP A 153 -20.48 13.67 26.22
CA ASP A 153 -20.37 15.07 25.85
C ASP A 153 -19.30 15.29 24.75
N GLU A 154 -19.14 16.51 24.29
CA GLU A 154 -18.17 16.86 23.24
C GLU A 154 -16.74 16.44 23.59
N LYS A 155 -16.35 16.60 24.86
CA LYS A 155 -15.03 16.17 25.32
C LYS A 155 -14.91 14.64 25.32
N GLY A 156 -15.95 13.96 25.81
CA GLY A 156 -16.03 12.50 25.80
C GLY A 156 -15.96 11.93 24.39
N LEU A 157 -16.58 12.57 23.39
CA LEU A 157 -16.48 12.18 21.98
C LEU A 157 -15.07 12.39 21.43
N ALA A 158 -14.42 13.51 21.73
CA ALA A 158 -13.04 13.76 21.32
C ALA A 158 -12.05 12.73 21.92
N ASP A 159 -12.21 12.41 23.20
CA ASP A 159 -11.42 11.38 23.88
C ASP A 159 -11.70 9.98 23.29
N PHE A 160 -12.94 9.71 22.89
CA PHE A 160 -13.35 8.48 22.22
C PHE A 160 -12.65 8.32 20.86
N VAL A 161 -12.70 9.34 19.99
CA VAL A 161 -12.01 9.36 18.71
C VAL A 161 -10.53 9.05 18.89
N LYS A 162 -9.89 9.72 19.85
CA LYS A 162 -8.48 9.52 20.15
C LYS A 162 -8.18 8.12 20.70
N LYS A 163 -9.02 7.62 21.63
CA LYS A 163 -8.84 6.29 22.25
C LYS A 163 -8.89 5.18 21.23
N TYR A 164 -9.80 5.26 20.28
CA TYR A 164 -9.99 4.21 19.27
C TYR A 164 -9.22 4.47 17.97
N GLY A 165 -8.51 5.61 17.86
CA GLY A 165 -7.71 5.99 16.69
C GLY A 165 -8.56 6.12 15.43
N LEU A 166 -9.74 6.75 15.54
CA LEU A 166 -10.68 6.89 14.45
C LEU A 166 -10.21 7.96 13.44
N ALA A 167 -10.56 7.78 12.18
CA ALA A 167 -10.34 8.74 11.10
C ALA A 167 -11.38 9.86 11.10
N MET A 168 -12.55 9.62 11.68
CA MET A 168 -13.61 10.61 11.91
C MET A 168 -13.14 11.76 12.80
N ASP A 169 -13.58 12.97 12.48
CA ASP A 169 -13.40 14.13 13.35
C ASP A 169 -14.51 14.23 14.41
N ASN A 170 -14.51 15.33 15.19
CA ASN A 170 -15.47 15.51 16.27
C ASN A 170 -16.89 15.74 15.76
N ASP A 171 -17.07 16.38 14.61
CA ASP A 171 -18.39 16.63 14.03
C ASP A 171 -18.96 15.33 13.42
N ASP A 172 -18.11 14.52 12.81
CA ASP A 172 -18.48 13.21 12.27
C ASP A 172 -18.95 12.25 13.36
N ILE A 173 -18.18 12.12 14.44
CA ILE A 173 -18.56 11.21 15.54
C ILE A 173 -19.81 11.73 16.29
N LYS A 174 -19.97 13.05 16.34
CA LYS A 174 -21.20 13.66 16.89
C LYS A 174 -22.40 13.33 16.03
N PHE A 175 -22.27 13.41 14.71
CA PHE A 175 -23.32 13.00 13.77
C PHE A 175 -23.69 11.52 13.97
N CYS A 176 -22.70 10.64 14.11
CA CYS A 176 -22.94 9.23 14.42
C CYS A 176 -23.68 9.05 15.74
N GLN A 177 -23.28 9.78 16.79
CA GLN A 177 -23.97 9.73 18.09
C GLN A 177 -25.44 10.12 17.94
N ASP A 178 -25.74 11.21 17.22
CA ASP A 178 -27.11 11.68 17.03
C ASP A 178 -27.94 10.69 16.20
N TYR A 179 -27.34 10.04 15.20
CA TYR A 179 -27.98 8.95 14.46
C TYR A 179 -28.36 7.78 15.39
N PHE A 180 -27.42 7.27 16.19
CA PHE A 180 -27.70 6.16 17.11
C PHE A 180 -28.68 6.54 18.25
N LYS A 181 -28.70 7.81 18.66
CA LYS A 181 -29.76 8.35 19.54
C LYS A 181 -31.14 8.27 18.88
N SER A 182 -31.24 8.63 17.60
CA SER A 182 -32.51 8.56 16.86
C SER A 182 -33.03 7.13 16.70
N GLU A 183 -32.11 6.16 16.58
CA GLU A 183 -32.43 4.74 16.50
C GLU A 183 -32.67 4.11 17.91
N ASN A 184 -32.45 4.86 18.98
CA ASN A 184 -32.51 4.38 20.37
C ASN A 184 -31.68 3.12 20.60
N LYS A 185 -30.48 3.09 20.02
CA LYS A 185 -29.57 1.93 20.00
C LYS A 185 -28.15 2.34 20.35
N CYS A 186 -27.54 1.70 21.35
CA CYS A 186 -26.10 1.80 21.57
C CYS A 186 -25.36 1.08 20.43
N PRO A 187 -24.40 1.73 19.77
CA PRO A 187 -23.62 1.07 18.71
C PRO A 187 -22.68 0.02 19.28
N THR A 188 -22.32 -0.93 18.46
CA THR A 188 -21.19 -1.81 18.71
C THR A 188 -19.89 -1.15 18.24
N ILE A 189 -18.75 -1.62 18.75
CA ILE A 189 -17.44 -1.16 18.27
C ILE A 189 -17.24 -1.48 16.78
N THR A 190 -17.82 -2.58 16.31
CA THR A 190 -17.76 -2.97 14.90
C THR A 190 -18.52 -1.99 14.02
N GLU A 191 -19.72 -1.57 14.41
CA GLU A 191 -20.49 -0.55 13.67
C GLU A 191 -19.74 0.76 13.56
N ILE A 192 -19.18 1.25 14.67
CA ILE A 192 -18.39 2.49 14.67
C ILE A 192 -17.17 2.35 13.75
N ARG A 193 -16.42 1.25 13.82
CA ARG A 193 -15.24 1.04 12.96
C ARG A 193 -15.60 0.87 11.49
N MET A 194 -16.73 0.25 11.17
CA MET A 194 -17.20 0.16 9.78
C MET A 194 -17.55 1.54 9.23
N ILE A 195 -18.27 2.35 10.01
CA ILE A 195 -18.60 3.73 9.63
C ILE A 195 -17.32 4.55 9.46
N ASP A 196 -16.39 4.45 10.40
CA ASP A 196 -15.11 5.14 10.37
C ASP A 196 -14.30 4.79 9.11
N THR A 197 -14.26 3.50 8.75
CA THR A 197 -13.61 3.04 7.51
C THR A 197 -14.24 3.66 6.27
N TYR A 198 -15.58 3.77 6.25
CA TYR A 198 -16.32 4.40 5.18
C TYR A 198 -16.10 5.92 5.13
N TRP A 199 -15.93 6.55 6.28
CA TRP A 199 -15.71 7.98 6.44
C TRP A 199 -14.26 8.41 6.19
N SER A 200 -13.34 7.45 6.21
CA SER A 200 -11.94 7.75 5.94
C SER A 200 -11.79 8.41 4.56
N ASP A 201 -11.00 9.47 4.50
CA ASP A 201 -10.79 10.26 3.27
C ASP A 201 -9.85 9.53 2.29
N HIS A 202 -10.28 8.34 1.84
CA HIS A 202 -9.54 7.54 0.86
C HIS A 202 -9.35 8.32 -0.43
N CYS A 203 -8.11 8.44 -0.89
CA CYS A 203 -7.74 9.23 -2.08
C CYS A 203 -8.18 10.71 -2.02
N ARG A 204 -8.43 11.23 -0.82
CA ARG A 204 -8.85 12.61 -0.60
C ARG A 204 -10.20 13.00 -1.25
N HIS A 205 -11.08 12.04 -1.45
CA HIS A 205 -12.39 12.31 -2.06
C HIS A 205 -13.19 13.36 -1.28
N THR A 206 -13.25 13.26 0.04
CA THR A 206 -13.92 14.23 0.90
C THR A 206 -13.24 15.61 0.82
N THR A 207 -11.91 15.66 0.92
CA THR A 207 -11.13 16.89 0.77
C THR A 207 -11.37 17.57 -0.58
N PHE A 208 -11.32 16.80 -1.68
CA PHE A 208 -11.58 17.34 -3.03
C PHE A 208 -13.04 17.75 -3.26
N GLY A 209 -13.98 17.17 -2.50
CA GLY A 209 -15.39 17.51 -2.52
C GLY A 209 -15.79 18.69 -1.60
N THR A 210 -14.90 19.14 -0.73
CA THR A 210 -15.18 20.26 0.20
C THR A 210 -15.64 21.50 -0.55
N VAL A 211 -16.77 22.06 -0.11
CA VAL A 211 -17.36 23.25 -0.73
C VAL A 211 -16.49 24.49 -0.42
N ILE A 212 -16.17 25.24 -1.45
CA ILE A 212 -15.40 26.49 -1.38
C ILE A 212 -16.37 27.66 -1.47
N ASP A 213 -16.67 28.29 -0.36
CA ASP A 213 -17.58 29.44 -0.31
C ASP A 213 -16.90 30.73 -0.79
N SER A 214 -15.61 30.88 -0.47
CA SER A 214 -14.82 32.04 -0.89
C SER A 214 -13.38 31.68 -1.16
N ALA A 215 -12.73 32.42 -2.05
CA ALA A 215 -11.31 32.27 -2.35
C ALA A 215 -10.64 33.63 -2.37
N LYS A 216 -9.55 33.77 -1.58
CA LYS A 216 -8.61 34.89 -1.65
C LYS A 216 -7.39 34.46 -2.45
N ILE A 217 -7.12 35.13 -3.55
CA ILE A 217 -6.05 34.77 -4.48
C ILE A 217 -5.14 35.99 -4.66
N ASP A 218 -3.91 35.89 -4.17
CA ASP A 218 -2.97 37.01 -4.18
C ASP A 218 -2.20 37.12 -5.53
N ALA A 219 -2.06 35.99 -6.27
CA ALA A 219 -1.40 35.99 -7.57
C ALA A 219 -2.37 36.41 -8.70
N PRO A 220 -2.12 37.53 -9.41
CA PRO A 220 -3.08 38.06 -10.41
C PRO A 220 -3.43 37.05 -11.50
N TYR A 221 -2.45 36.30 -12.03
CA TYR A 221 -2.68 35.32 -13.10
C TYR A 221 -3.56 34.16 -12.65
N ILE A 222 -3.45 33.72 -11.38
CA ILE A 222 -4.31 32.68 -10.82
C ILE A 222 -5.73 33.24 -10.59
N ALA A 223 -5.82 34.50 -10.13
CA ALA A 223 -7.13 35.16 -9.95
C ALA A 223 -7.88 35.29 -11.28
N ASP A 224 -7.19 35.59 -12.37
CA ASP A 224 -7.79 35.68 -13.69
C ASP A 224 -8.23 34.31 -14.21
N THR A 225 -7.41 33.28 -14.07
CA THR A 225 -7.79 31.90 -14.39
C THR A 225 -9.00 31.42 -13.57
N TYR A 226 -9.10 31.82 -12.30
CA TYR A 226 -10.26 31.48 -11.47
C TYR A 226 -11.53 32.21 -11.92
N LYS A 227 -11.42 33.45 -12.48
CA LYS A 227 -12.56 34.13 -13.12
C LYS A 227 -13.01 33.38 -14.38
N GLU A 228 -12.07 32.97 -15.23
CA GLU A 228 -12.35 32.16 -16.42
C GLU A 228 -13.04 30.83 -16.06
N TYR A 229 -12.56 30.15 -15.01
CA TYR A 229 -13.20 28.97 -14.48
C TYR A 229 -14.68 29.23 -14.14
N LYS A 230 -15.00 30.35 -13.46
CA LYS A 230 -16.39 30.69 -13.14
C LYS A 230 -17.25 30.94 -14.39
N ILE A 231 -16.69 31.60 -15.40
CA ILE A 231 -17.38 31.83 -16.68
C ILE A 231 -17.68 30.49 -17.36
N HIS A 232 -16.71 29.60 -17.45
CA HIS A 232 -16.90 28.28 -18.06
C HIS A 232 -17.90 27.42 -17.30
N ARG A 233 -17.99 27.56 -15.98
CA ARG A 233 -19.07 26.88 -15.20
C ARG A 233 -20.45 27.28 -15.67
N GLU A 234 -20.68 28.60 -15.85
CA GLU A 234 -21.98 29.10 -16.35
C GLU A 234 -22.25 28.58 -17.75
N GLU A 235 -21.28 28.65 -18.66
CA GLU A 235 -21.41 28.12 -20.04
C GLU A 235 -21.74 26.63 -20.06
N LEU A 236 -21.28 25.85 -19.10
CA LEU A 236 -21.53 24.43 -18.94
C LEU A 236 -22.83 24.12 -18.17
N GLY A 237 -23.58 25.12 -17.75
CA GLY A 237 -24.82 24.96 -16.98
C GLY A 237 -24.56 24.42 -15.56
N ARG A 238 -23.37 24.68 -14.99
CA ARG A 238 -22.97 24.18 -13.68
C ARG A 238 -23.03 25.26 -12.58
N GLY A 239 -23.59 26.41 -12.85
CA GLY A 239 -23.65 27.53 -11.90
C GLY A 239 -24.28 27.14 -10.54
N ASN A 240 -25.27 26.25 -10.54
CA ASN A 240 -25.95 25.78 -9.33
C ASN A 240 -25.22 24.63 -8.59
N LYS A 241 -24.08 24.13 -9.11
CA LYS A 241 -23.29 23.10 -8.42
C LYS A 241 -22.28 23.75 -7.47
N PRO A 242 -21.90 23.10 -6.36
CA PRO A 242 -20.91 23.65 -5.47
C PRO A 242 -19.55 23.82 -6.16
N VAL A 243 -18.80 24.85 -5.78
CA VAL A 243 -17.39 25.01 -6.14
C VAL A 243 -16.57 24.12 -5.22
N CYS A 244 -15.77 23.24 -5.77
CA CYS A 244 -14.85 22.38 -5.02
C CYS A 244 -13.62 22.06 -5.86
N LEU A 245 -12.58 21.49 -5.28
CA LEU A 245 -11.34 21.15 -6.00
C LEU A 245 -11.60 20.16 -7.13
N MET A 246 -12.52 19.20 -6.95
CA MET A 246 -12.89 18.23 -7.99
C MET A 246 -13.58 18.89 -9.17
N ASP A 247 -14.44 19.88 -8.93
CA ASP A 247 -15.07 20.65 -10.00
C ASP A 247 -14.04 21.48 -10.78
N ILE A 248 -13.13 22.14 -10.08
CA ILE A 248 -12.01 22.89 -10.68
C ILE A 248 -11.15 21.96 -11.56
N ALA A 249 -10.73 20.80 -11.02
CA ALA A 249 -9.86 19.87 -11.72
C ALA A 249 -10.49 19.28 -13.01
N THR A 250 -11.82 19.06 -13.02
CA THR A 250 -12.49 18.36 -14.12
C THR A 250 -13.15 19.30 -15.13
N LEU A 251 -13.24 20.60 -14.84
CA LEU A 251 -13.99 21.54 -15.68
C LEU A 251 -13.38 21.72 -17.07
N ALA A 252 -12.04 21.80 -17.14
CA ALA A 252 -11.34 21.99 -18.42
C ALA A 252 -11.65 20.86 -19.42
N ALA A 253 -11.61 19.61 -18.99
CA ALA A 253 -11.96 18.47 -19.84
C ALA A 253 -13.41 18.54 -20.33
N LYS A 254 -14.35 18.93 -19.45
CA LYS A 254 -15.77 19.11 -19.82
C LYS A 254 -15.96 20.24 -20.85
N LYS A 255 -15.18 21.33 -20.71
CA LYS A 255 -15.22 22.45 -21.66
C LYS A 255 -14.68 22.04 -23.03
N LEU A 256 -13.51 21.40 -23.07
CA LEU A 256 -12.89 20.90 -24.29
C LEU A 256 -13.83 19.93 -25.03
N LYS A 257 -14.51 19.04 -24.29
CA LYS A 257 -15.49 18.13 -24.85
C LYS A 257 -16.68 18.90 -25.48
N LYS A 258 -17.26 19.85 -24.75
CA LYS A 258 -18.37 20.66 -25.24
C LYS A 258 -17.99 21.44 -26.51
N ASP A 259 -16.77 21.90 -26.59
CA ASP A 259 -16.25 22.66 -27.73
C ASP A 259 -15.86 21.75 -28.93
N GLY A 260 -16.03 20.43 -28.79
CA GLY A 260 -15.68 19.46 -29.84
C GLY A 260 -14.19 19.23 -30.04
N LEU A 261 -13.36 19.61 -29.07
CA LEU A 261 -11.90 19.47 -29.15
C LEU A 261 -11.40 18.07 -28.69
N LEU A 262 -12.32 17.17 -28.35
CA LEU A 262 -12.00 15.79 -27.98
C LEU A 262 -12.79 14.80 -28.88
N PRO A 263 -12.59 14.84 -30.23
CA PRO A 263 -13.39 14.01 -31.14
C PRO A 263 -13.08 12.52 -31.04
N ASP A 264 -11.86 12.20 -30.63
CA ASP A 264 -11.38 10.81 -30.54
C ASP A 264 -11.69 10.16 -29.18
N LEU A 265 -12.22 10.94 -28.21
CA LEU A 265 -12.63 10.36 -26.92
C LEU A 265 -13.77 9.38 -27.15
N ASP A 266 -13.56 8.13 -26.74
CA ASP A 266 -14.64 7.14 -26.73
C ASP A 266 -15.48 7.29 -25.47
N GLU A 267 -16.81 7.24 -25.66
CA GLU A 267 -17.79 7.28 -24.58
C GLU A 267 -18.64 6.02 -24.66
N SER A 268 -18.29 5.06 -23.84
CA SER A 268 -19.01 3.80 -23.68
C SER A 268 -19.44 3.61 -22.23
N GLU A 269 -20.08 2.49 -21.94
CA GLU A 269 -20.41 2.07 -20.57
C GLU A 269 -19.17 1.65 -19.79
N GLU A 270 -18.05 1.36 -20.47
CA GLU A 270 -16.76 1.07 -19.82
C GLU A 270 -16.08 2.38 -19.44
N ILE A 271 -16.03 2.65 -18.14
CA ILE A 271 -15.52 3.91 -17.58
C ILE A 271 -14.31 3.73 -16.66
N ASN A 272 -13.80 2.48 -16.51
CA ASN A 272 -12.66 2.20 -15.62
C ASN A 272 -11.32 2.68 -16.18
N ALA A 273 -11.26 2.92 -17.49
CA ALA A 273 -10.12 3.51 -18.17
C ALA A 273 -10.57 4.56 -19.19
N CYS A 274 -9.68 5.49 -19.54
CA CYS A 274 -9.94 6.42 -20.65
C CYS A 274 -9.67 5.69 -21.98
N SER A 275 -10.62 5.72 -22.90
CA SER A 275 -10.51 5.10 -24.22
C SER A 275 -10.46 6.14 -25.31
N VAL A 276 -9.48 6.03 -26.20
CA VAL A 276 -9.25 6.93 -27.33
C VAL A 276 -9.34 6.12 -28.62
N LYS A 277 -10.13 6.60 -29.59
CA LYS A 277 -10.26 6.00 -30.92
C LYS A 277 -8.99 6.26 -31.71
N ILE A 278 -8.38 5.20 -32.21
CA ILE A 278 -7.18 5.26 -33.03
C ILE A 278 -7.32 4.40 -34.29
N THR A 279 -6.57 4.75 -35.32
CA THR A 279 -6.43 3.93 -36.52
C THR A 279 -5.09 3.23 -36.47
N VAL A 280 -5.08 1.91 -36.62
CA VAL A 280 -3.89 1.07 -36.64
C VAL A 280 -3.72 0.48 -38.02
N ASP A 281 -2.54 0.67 -38.62
CA ASP A 281 -2.17 -0.05 -39.84
C ASP A 281 -1.77 -1.49 -39.48
N ASN A 282 -2.59 -2.43 -39.91
CA ASN A 282 -2.31 -3.85 -39.80
C ASN A 282 -1.95 -4.43 -41.19
N ASN A 283 -0.68 -4.48 -41.51
CA ASN A 283 -0.16 -4.99 -42.78
C ASN A 283 -0.77 -4.31 -44.02
N GLY A 284 -0.90 -2.99 -44.00
CA GLY A 284 -1.47 -2.17 -45.08
C GLY A 284 -2.99 -2.08 -45.10
N LYS A 285 -3.63 -2.54 -44.04
CA LYS A 285 -5.08 -2.40 -43.82
C LYS A 285 -5.33 -1.59 -42.56
N ASP A 286 -6.04 -0.47 -42.72
CA ASP A 286 -6.44 0.37 -41.59
C ASP A 286 -7.55 -0.30 -40.77
N GLU A 287 -7.32 -0.43 -39.48
CA GLU A 287 -8.26 -0.96 -38.50
C GLU A 287 -8.57 0.08 -37.42
N GLN A 288 -9.84 0.17 -37.03
CA GLN A 288 -10.27 1.05 -35.93
C GLN A 288 -10.09 0.33 -34.59
N TRP A 289 -9.30 0.93 -33.71
CA TRP A 289 -8.99 0.37 -32.40
C TRP A 289 -9.30 1.38 -31.30
N LEU A 290 -9.40 0.90 -30.07
CA LEU A 290 -9.44 1.73 -28.86
C LEU A 290 -8.11 1.59 -28.11
N LEU A 291 -7.42 2.71 -27.92
CA LEU A 291 -6.29 2.80 -27.02
C LEU A 291 -6.80 3.14 -25.63
N MET A 292 -6.68 2.19 -24.71
CA MET A 292 -7.10 2.40 -23.32
C MET A 292 -5.92 2.95 -22.49
N PHE A 293 -6.21 3.93 -21.67
CA PHE A 293 -5.24 4.55 -20.77
C PHE A 293 -5.82 4.63 -19.36
N LYS A 294 -5.05 4.12 -18.38
CA LYS A 294 -5.36 4.23 -16.97
C LYS A 294 -4.18 4.86 -16.23
N ASN A 295 -4.47 5.87 -15.43
CA ASN A 295 -3.56 6.44 -14.45
C ASN A 295 -4.09 6.16 -13.05
N GLU A 296 -3.33 5.43 -12.25
CA GLU A 296 -3.69 5.11 -10.88
C GLU A 296 -2.76 5.83 -9.92
N THR A 297 -3.33 6.62 -9.03
CA THR A 297 -2.60 7.31 -7.98
C THR A 297 -2.76 6.55 -6.68
N HIS A 298 -1.65 6.07 -6.11
CA HIS A 298 -1.66 5.36 -4.85
C HIS A 298 -0.75 6.10 -3.85
N ASN A 299 -1.33 6.75 -2.89
CA ASN A 299 -0.63 7.66 -1.98
C ASN A 299 -0.37 7.00 -0.62
N HIS A 300 -1.33 7.04 0.27
CA HIS A 300 -1.19 6.71 1.68
C HIS A 300 -0.79 5.24 1.95
N PRO A 301 -1.40 4.22 1.34
CA PRO A 301 -0.95 2.84 1.53
C PRO A 301 0.50 2.62 1.10
N THR A 302 0.96 3.23 0.00
CA THR A 302 2.36 3.15 -0.45
C THR A 302 3.31 3.87 0.51
N GLU A 303 2.86 4.91 1.21
CA GLU A 303 3.64 5.60 2.23
C GLU A 303 3.86 4.73 3.48
N ILE A 304 2.83 4.00 3.90
CA ILE A 304 2.82 3.23 5.15
C ILE A 304 3.45 1.84 4.96
N GLU A 305 3.02 1.13 3.91
CA GLU A 305 3.49 -0.20 3.54
C GLU A 305 3.84 -0.18 2.04
N PRO A 306 5.08 0.23 1.69
CA PRO A 306 5.41 0.55 0.31
C PRO A 306 5.35 -0.62 -0.66
N PHE A 307 5.64 -1.85 -0.22
CA PHE A 307 5.67 -3.02 -1.10
C PHE A 307 4.27 -3.40 -1.57
N GLY A 308 3.37 -3.74 -0.65
CA GLY A 308 2.01 -4.16 -0.96
C GLY A 308 1.15 -3.01 -1.47
N GLY A 309 1.35 -1.79 -0.91
CA GLY A 309 0.68 -0.59 -1.39
C GLY A 309 0.99 -0.30 -2.86
N ALA A 310 2.26 -0.38 -3.27
CA ALA A 310 2.64 -0.20 -4.68
C ALA A 310 2.16 -1.33 -5.58
N ALA A 311 2.21 -2.58 -5.11
CA ALA A 311 1.69 -3.74 -5.84
C ALA A 311 0.18 -3.59 -6.08
N THR A 312 -0.58 -3.18 -5.08
CA THR A 312 -2.02 -2.91 -5.20
C THR A 312 -2.33 -1.82 -6.21
N CYS A 313 -1.56 -0.72 -6.19
CA CYS A 313 -1.68 0.38 -7.15
C CYS A 313 -1.46 -0.10 -8.58
N LEU A 314 -0.38 -0.84 -8.83
CA LEU A 314 -0.10 -1.39 -10.16
C LEU A 314 -1.19 -2.39 -10.58
N GLY A 315 -1.70 -3.18 -9.63
CA GLY A 315 -2.81 -4.09 -9.85
C GLY A 315 -4.06 -3.38 -10.36
N GLY A 316 -4.44 -2.25 -9.75
CA GLY A 316 -5.55 -1.40 -10.20
C GLY A 316 -5.29 -0.84 -11.60
N ALA A 317 -4.11 -0.26 -11.82
CA ALA A 317 -3.74 0.32 -13.11
C ALA A 317 -3.81 -0.69 -14.28
N ILE A 318 -3.50 -1.95 -14.03
CA ILE A 318 -3.53 -3.02 -15.03
C ILE A 318 -4.93 -3.63 -15.17
N ARG A 319 -5.60 -3.92 -14.05
CA ARG A 319 -6.87 -4.65 -14.05
C ARG A 319 -8.04 -3.82 -14.55
N ASP A 320 -8.04 -2.50 -14.33
CA ASP A 320 -9.12 -1.64 -14.80
C ASP A 320 -9.22 -1.66 -16.34
N PRO A 321 -8.15 -1.47 -17.12
CA PRO A 321 -8.21 -1.69 -18.56
C PRO A 321 -8.59 -3.13 -18.95
N LEU A 322 -8.09 -4.14 -18.22
CA LEU A 322 -8.44 -5.54 -18.48
C LEU A 322 -9.94 -5.82 -18.33
N SER A 323 -10.65 -5.10 -17.45
CA SER A 323 -12.11 -5.23 -17.27
C SER A 323 -12.87 -4.89 -18.54
N GLY A 324 -12.34 -3.98 -19.36
CA GLY A 324 -12.84 -3.65 -20.71
C GLY A 324 -12.45 -4.66 -21.78
N ARG A 325 -11.96 -5.85 -21.41
CA ARG A 325 -11.49 -6.90 -22.35
C ARG A 325 -10.36 -6.43 -23.26
N SER A 326 -9.54 -5.50 -22.79
CA SER A 326 -8.34 -5.04 -23.48
C SER A 326 -7.16 -5.91 -23.18
N PHE A 327 -6.09 -5.77 -23.97
CA PHE A 327 -4.77 -6.32 -23.70
C PHE A 327 -3.89 -5.20 -23.12
N VAL A 328 -3.36 -5.39 -21.91
CA VAL A 328 -2.39 -4.46 -21.32
C VAL A 328 -0.99 -4.90 -21.69
N TYR A 329 -0.27 -4.09 -22.44
CA TYR A 329 1.08 -4.41 -22.94
C TYR A 329 2.19 -3.56 -22.29
N GLN A 330 1.84 -2.53 -21.58
CA GLN A 330 2.78 -1.67 -20.88
C GLN A 330 2.21 -1.11 -19.61
N ALA A 331 3.01 -1.18 -18.54
CA ALA A 331 2.77 -0.43 -17.33
C ALA A 331 4.04 0.37 -16.96
N MET A 332 3.84 1.56 -16.43
CA MET A 332 4.93 2.45 -16.02
C MET A 332 4.62 3.05 -14.65
N ARG A 333 5.63 3.11 -13.81
CA ARG A 333 5.52 3.74 -12.51
C ARG A 333 6.33 5.04 -12.46
N VAL A 334 5.69 6.09 -11.94
CA VAL A 334 6.35 7.34 -11.56
C VAL A 334 6.28 7.48 -10.05
N THR A 335 7.42 7.71 -9.41
CA THR A 335 7.52 7.86 -7.94
C THR A 335 7.78 9.32 -7.57
N GLY A 336 7.05 9.81 -6.57
CA GLY A 336 7.19 11.16 -6.03
C GLY A 336 7.21 11.19 -4.50
N ALA A 337 8.00 10.32 -3.86
CA ALA A 337 8.08 10.22 -2.40
C ALA A 337 9.02 11.24 -1.74
N SER A 338 9.23 12.43 -2.33
CA SER A 338 10.23 13.42 -1.91
C SER A 338 11.67 13.01 -2.27
N ASP A 339 12.67 13.78 -1.82
CA ASP A 339 14.07 13.54 -2.12
C ASP A 339 14.56 12.22 -1.49
N PRO A 340 14.93 11.21 -2.29
CA PRO A 340 15.44 9.93 -1.76
C PRO A 340 16.81 10.06 -1.08
N LEU A 341 17.49 11.18 -1.22
CA LEU A 341 18.76 11.46 -0.55
C LEU A 341 18.57 12.19 0.78
N LEU A 342 17.31 12.49 1.17
CA LEU A 342 17.03 13.11 2.45
C LEU A 342 17.58 12.25 3.60
N PRO A 343 18.40 12.80 4.50
CA PRO A 343 18.88 12.10 5.68
C PRO A 343 17.74 11.59 6.56
N VAL A 344 17.91 10.39 7.14
CA VAL A 344 16.86 9.74 7.95
C VAL A 344 16.44 10.59 9.14
N ASP A 345 17.35 11.32 9.76
CA ASP A 345 17.10 12.24 10.87
C ASP A 345 16.27 13.47 10.50
N LYS A 346 16.11 13.75 9.20
CA LYS A 346 15.25 14.81 8.65
C LYS A 346 13.90 14.29 8.15
N THR A 347 13.65 13.01 8.26
CA THR A 347 12.35 12.42 7.91
C THR A 347 11.26 12.97 8.84
N ILE A 348 10.06 13.19 8.30
CA ILE A 348 8.90 13.60 9.12
C ILE A 348 8.67 12.53 10.21
N PRO A 349 8.50 12.94 11.48
CA PRO A 349 8.25 11.98 12.57
C PRO A 349 7.08 11.04 12.28
N GLY A 350 7.27 9.75 12.53
CA GLY A 350 6.27 8.72 12.27
C GLY A 350 6.13 8.26 10.81
N LYS A 351 6.97 8.79 9.90
CA LYS A 351 6.99 8.41 8.48
C LYS A 351 8.23 7.60 8.12
N LEU A 352 8.10 6.76 7.12
CA LEU A 352 9.24 6.05 6.54
C LEU A 352 10.14 7.04 5.76
N PRO A 353 11.46 6.81 5.74
CA PRO A 353 12.36 7.63 4.92
C PRO A 353 12.00 7.56 3.43
N PRO A 354 12.07 8.69 2.67
CA PRO A 354 11.73 8.72 1.25
C PRO A 354 12.46 7.67 0.41
N ARG A 355 13.74 7.42 0.68
CA ARG A 355 14.51 6.37 0.01
C ARG A 355 13.90 4.99 0.23
N LYS A 356 13.51 4.66 1.47
CA LYS A 356 12.90 3.38 1.80
C LYS A 356 11.55 3.21 1.09
N ILE A 357 10.70 4.23 1.10
CA ILE A 357 9.45 4.22 0.36
C ILE A 357 9.71 3.95 -1.13
N THR A 358 10.60 4.70 -1.74
CA THR A 358 10.87 4.63 -3.19
C THR A 358 11.40 3.26 -3.61
N THR A 359 12.40 2.73 -2.91
CA THR A 359 13.03 1.45 -3.28
C THR A 359 12.11 0.26 -3.02
N THR A 360 11.41 0.26 -1.87
CA THR A 360 10.50 -0.84 -1.50
C THR A 360 9.25 -0.84 -2.40
N ALA A 361 8.71 0.32 -2.74
CA ALA A 361 7.60 0.43 -3.66
C ALA A 361 7.98 -0.01 -5.09
N ALA A 362 9.21 0.29 -5.54
CA ALA A 362 9.70 -0.21 -6.82
C ALA A 362 9.77 -1.75 -6.84
N ALA A 363 10.22 -2.36 -5.74
CA ALA A 363 10.23 -3.81 -5.58
C ALA A 363 8.81 -4.41 -5.62
N GLY A 364 7.82 -3.77 -4.98
CA GLY A 364 6.41 -4.18 -5.02
C GLY A 364 5.83 -4.15 -6.44
N CYS A 365 6.07 -3.07 -7.18
CA CYS A 365 5.65 -2.98 -8.59
C CYS A 365 6.31 -4.06 -9.45
N SER A 366 7.62 -4.27 -9.30
CA SER A 366 8.35 -5.30 -10.05
C SER A 366 7.83 -6.71 -9.74
N SER A 367 7.59 -7.00 -8.46
CA SER A 367 7.05 -8.30 -8.04
C SER A 367 5.69 -8.57 -8.67
N TYR A 368 4.77 -7.60 -8.62
CA TYR A 368 3.44 -7.75 -9.21
C TYR A 368 3.52 -7.92 -10.74
N GLY A 369 4.29 -7.08 -11.42
CA GLY A 369 4.47 -7.16 -12.88
C GLY A 369 5.03 -8.52 -13.32
N ASN A 370 6.03 -9.03 -12.62
CA ASN A 370 6.61 -10.34 -12.91
C ASN A 370 5.62 -11.50 -12.72
N GLN A 371 4.70 -11.41 -11.73
CA GLN A 371 3.70 -12.46 -11.49
C GLN A 371 2.66 -12.54 -12.62
N ILE A 372 2.29 -11.42 -13.21
CA ILE A 372 1.30 -11.38 -14.29
C ILE A 372 1.94 -11.36 -15.68
N GLY A 373 3.26 -11.34 -15.78
CA GLY A 373 3.99 -11.36 -17.05
C GLY A 373 3.97 -10.04 -17.83
N LEU A 374 3.96 -8.92 -17.14
CA LEU A 374 3.89 -7.57 -17.72
C LEU A 374 5.16 -6.76 -17.42
#